data_6bb4c47104495df9f6b1f537a9ff19d0
#
_entry.id   6bb4c47104495df9f6b1f537a9ff19d0
#
_cell.length_a   1.000
_cell.length_b   1.000
_cell.length_c   1.000
_cell.angle_alpha   90.00
_cell.angle_beta   90.00
_cell.angle_gamma   90.00
#
_symmetry.space_group_name_H-M   'P 1'
#
loop_
_entity.id
_entity.type
_entity.pdbx_description
1 polymer ?
#
loop_
_entity_poly.entity_id
_entity_poly.type
_entity_poly.pdbx_seq_one_letter_code
_entity_poly.pdbx_strand_id
1 'polypeptide(L)'
;KGGMAECNSQGGERYNTETFFKRSGARYKRIRKRPRGESSPQLYAYKKEKLQELEELDSKGDIILYYADESHVCTNGYVPYGWKYKDEYVYVPAEKAARLNIFVMITRRNEYKGFTTQESINANKVVEYLDLMSFSVKKKTVVVLDNASVHRNRKIKELRKIWEDIGLFLFYLPPYSPELNPAEILWRVLKCKWLSPVDYTTSDSLFYATNSALAAVGNILKVNYSL
;
A
#
# COMPACT_ATOMS: atom_id res chain seq x y z
N LYS A 1 58.90 -0.39 -11.16
CA LYS A 1 59.43 -0.97 -9.92
C LYS A 1 58.82 -0.15 -8.78
N GLY A 2 57.76 -0.60 -8.20
CA GLY A 2 57.13 0.00 -7.04
C GLY A 2 56.64 -1.14 -6.16
N GLY A 3 57.22 -1.24 -4.99
CA GLY A 3 57.02 -2.31 -4.04
C GLY A 3 55.60 -2.26 -3.46
N MET A 4 54.95 -3.40 -3.42
CA MET A 4 53.80 -3.65 -2.55
C MET A 4 54.27 -3.74 -1.13
N ALA A 5 53.77 -2.87 -0.26
CA ALA A 5 53.94 -2.99 1.16
C ALA A 5 53.01 -4.11 1.67
N GLU A 6 53.63 -5.19 2.15
CA GLU A 6 52.95 -6.22 2.90
C GLU A 6 52.47 -5.64 4.23
N CYS A 7 51.15 -5.62 4.40
CA CYS A 7 50.53 -5.25 5.68
C CYS A 7 50.55 -6.48 6.59
N ASN A 8 51.46 -6.49 7.57
CA ASN A 8 51.58 -7.50 8.60
C ASN A 8 50.26 -7.62 9.39
N SER A 9 49.63 -8.77 9.32
CA SER A 9 48.48 -9.16 10.16
C SER A 9 48.96 -9.51 11.58
N GLN A 10 48.96 -8.53 12.46
CA GLN A 10 48.93 -8.81 13.90
C GLN A 10 47.52 -9.17 14.29
N GLY A 11 47.35 -10.30 15.01
CA GLY A 11 46.08 -10.87 15.45
C GLY A 11 45.30 -9.94 16.38
N GLY A 12 44.47 -9.12 15.82
CA GLY A 12 43.42 -8.41 16.53
C GLY A 12 42.16 -9.27 16.51
N GLU A 13 41.58 -9.56 17.66
CA GLU A 13 40.25 -10.15 17.78
C GLU A 13 39.31 -9.39 16.86
N ARG A 14 38.77 -10.08 15.84
CA ARG A 14 37.72 -9.53 15.01
C ARG A 14 36.50 -9.37 15.91
N TYR A 15 36.32 -8.18 16.47
CA TYR A 15 35.10 -7.83 17.18
C TYR A 15 33.96 -8.09 16.24
N ASN A 16 33.17 -9.10 16.56
CA ASN A 16 31.98 -9.42 15.76
C ASN A 16 30.99 -8.27 15.94
N THR A 17 30.99 -7.37 14.97
CA THR A 17 30.13 -6.18 14.94
C THR A 17 28.65 -6.52 15.14
N GLU A 18 28.21 -7.69 14.67
CA GLU A 18 26.87 -8.20 14.89
C GLU A 18 26.58 -8.46 16.38
N THR A 19 27.54 -9.06 17.09
CA THR A 19 27.40 -9.31 18.52
C THR A 19 27.39 -8.01 19.33
N PHE A 20 28.18 -7.02 18.93
CA PHE A 20 28.17 -5.69 19.54
C PHE A 20 26.76 -5.03 19.38
N PHE A 21 26.23 -4.99 18.16
CA PHE A 21 24.92 -4.40 17.90
C PHE A 21 23.79 -5.14 18.63
N LYS A 22 23.82 -6.47 18.68
CA LYS A 22 22.82 -7.25 19.45
C LYS A 22 22.88 -6.95 20.95
N ARG A 23 24.07 -6.83 21.55
CA ARG A 23 24.25 -6.46 22.98
C ARG A 23 23.78 -5.04 23.28
N SER A 24 23.92 -4.10 22.34
CA SER A 24 23.39 -2.72 22.46
C SER A 24 21.88 -2.61 22.22
N GLY A 25 21.16 -3.73 22.03
CA GLY A 25 19.70 -3.74 21.77
C GLY A 25 19.32 -3.46 20.33
N ALA A 26 20.29 -3.26 19.43
CA ALA A 26 20.02 -3.07 18.01
C ALA A 26 19.56 -4.39 17.36
N ARG A 27 18.67 -4.27 16.39
CA ARG A 27 18.18 -5.41 15.59
C ARG A 27 18.45 -5.16 14.12
N TYR A 28 18.98 -6.16 13.44
CA TYR A 28 19.11 -6.11 11.98
C TYR A 28 17.72 -6.13 11.34
N LYS A 29 17.31 -4.97 10.82
CA LYS A 29 15.99 -4.79 10.16
C LYS A 29 16.18 -4.15 8.80
N ARG A 30 15.26 -4.44 7.87
CA ARG A 30 15.23 -3.78 6.57
C ARG A 30 15.11 -2.26 6.76
N ILE A 31 16.07 -1.52 6.19
CA ILE A 31 16.02 -0.05 6.13
C ILE A 31 14.88 0.33 5.16
N ARG A 32 13.92 1.07 5.67
CA ARG A 32 12.82 1.59 4.86
C ARG A 32 13.21 2.94 4.27
N LYS A 33 12.99 3.11 2.97
CA LYS A 33 13.05 4.45 2.37
C LYS A 33 11.85 5.25 2.88
N ARG A 34 12.12 6.36 3.55
CA ARG A 34 11.09 7.32 3.95
C ARG A 34 11.18 8.54 3.04
N PRO A 35 10.07 9.03 2.47
CA PRO A 35 10.08 10.29 1.73
C PRO A 35 10.64 11.42 2.61
N ARG A 36 11.38 12.35 2.02
CA ARG A 36 11.83 13.55 2.71
C ARG A 36 10.60 14.44 2.94
N GLY A 37 10.17 14.56 4.16
CA GLY A 37 9.08 15.43 4.58
C GLY A 37 8.42 14.85 5.83
N GLU A 38 8.03 15.72 6.73
CA GLU A 38 7.26 15.38 7.90
C GLU A 38 6.00 16.25 7.91
N SER A 39 4.89 15.65 8.29
CA SER A 39 3.70 16.39 8.60
C SER A 39 3.98 17.27 9.83
N SER A 40 3.43 18.50 9.88
CA SER A 40 3.43 19.26 11.13
C SER A 40 2.84 18.40 12.24
N PRO A 41 3.49 18.28 13.41
CA PRO A 41 2.98 17.46 14.51
C PRO A 41 1.55 17.83 14.92
N GLN A 42 1.22 19.13 14.87
CA GLN A 42 -0.12 19.64 15.19
C GLN A 42 -1.15 19.18 14.14
N LEU A 43 -0.81 19.31 12.86
CA LEU A 43 -1.68 18.84 11.77
C LEU A 43 -1.88 17.31 11.83
N TYR A 44 -0.82 16.58 12.13
CA TYR A 44 -0.90 15.14 12.29
C TYR A 44 -1.82 14.74 13.44
N ALA A 45 -1.64 15.33 14.62
CA ALA A 45 -2.47 15.06 15.80
C ALA A 45 -3.95 15.38 15.53
N TYR A 46 -4.22 16.58 14.97
CA TYR A 46 -5.58 16.98 14.61
C TYR A 46 -6.24 16.03 13.61
N LYS A 47 -5.53 15.67 12.54
CA LYS A 47 -6.08 14.76 11.52
C LYS A 47 -6.27 13.34 12.04
N LYS A 48 -5.38 12.88 12.91
CA LYS A 48 -5.53 11.57 13.57
C LYS A 48 -6.76 11.54 14.48
N GLU A 49 -6.98 12.58 15.27
CA GLU A 49 -8.18 12.72 16.11
C GLU A 49 -9.46 12.71 15.26
N LYS A 50 -9.50 13.51 14.19
CA LYS A 50 -10.66 13.53 13.27
C LYS A 50 -10.89 12.20 12.56
N LEU A 51 -9.83 11.46 12.23
CA LEU A 51 -9.97 10.13 11.66
C LEU A 51 -10.57 9.15 12.69
N GLN A 52 -10.18 9.24 13.97
CA GLN A 52 -10.76 8.42 15.04
C GLN A 52 -12.25 8.72 15.21
N GLU A 53 -12.67 9.98 15.17
CA GLU A 53 -14.10 10.35 15.20
C GLU A 53 -14.87 9.71 14.03
N LEU A 54 -14.30 9.71 12.82
CA LEU A 54 -14.91 9.06 11.65
C LEU A 54 -14.98 7.53 11.83
N GLU A 55 -13.95 6.91 12.40
CA GLU A 55 -13.94 5.47 12.71
C GLU A 55 -15.02 5.11 13.74
N GLU A 56 -15.25 5.97 14.74
CA GLU A 56 -16.33 5.78 15.70
C GLU A 56 -17.71 5.88 15.03
N LEU A 57 -17.93 6.86 14.16
CA LEU A 57 -19.17 7.00 13.41
C LEU A 57 -19.42 5.80 12.48
N ASP A 58 -18.37 5.29 11.83
CA ASP A 58 -18.45 4.07 11.02
C ASP A 58 -18.78 2.84 11.88
N SER A 59 -18.16 2.70 13.07
CA SER A 59 -18.43 1.58 13.98
C SER A 59 -19.88 1.56 14.49
N LYS A 60 -20.46 2.75 14.75
CA LYS A 60 -21.88 2.93 15.13
C LYS A 60 -22.82 2.70 13.95
N GLY A 61 -22.26 2.64 12.74
CA GLY A 61 -23.07 2.49 11.54
C GLY A 61 -23.68 3.81 11.05
N ASP A 62 -23.27 4.97 11.49
CA ASP A 62 -23.79 6.28 11.07
C ASP A 62 -23.30 6.67 9.67
N ILE A 63 -22.09 6.25 9.32
CA ILE A 63 -21.46 6.47 8.02
C ILE A 63 -20.90 5.16 7.47
N ILE A 64 -20.40 5.20 6.22
CA ILE A 64 -19.52 4.19 5.65
C ILE A 64 -18.16 4.86 5.44
N LEU A 65 -17.08 4.28 6.00
CA LEU A 65 -15.72 4.82 5.90
C LEU A 65 -14.87 3.93 5.01
N TYR A 66 -14.55 4.42 3.81
CA TYR A 66 -13.61 3.78 2.90
C TYR A 66 -12.23 4.41 3.02
N TYR A 67 -11.21 3.57 2.95
CA TYR A 67 -9.82 3.98 2.80
C TYR A 67 -9.38 3.71 1.38
N ALA A 68 -9.01 4.77 0.69
CA ALA A 68 -8.57 4.68 -0.70
C ALA A 68 -7.04 4.72 -0.80
N ASP A 69 -6.50 3.97 -1.73
CA ASP A 69 -5.07 3.94 -2.01
C ASP A 69 -4.79 3.38 -3.41
N GLU A 70 -3.58 3.63 -3.91
CA GLU A 70 -3.10 3.16 -5.18
C GLU A 70 -1.90 2.24 -5.00
N SER A 71 -1.86 1.17 -5.77
CA SER A 71 -0.72 0.27 -5.83
C SER A 71 -0.55 -0.33 -7.21
N HIS A 72 0.42 -1.20 -7.36
CA HIS A 72 0.59 -1.96 -8.59
C HIS A 72 1.23 -3.31 -8.30
N VAL A 73 1.04 -4.23 -9.23
CA VAL A 73 1.81 -5.45 -9.37
C VAL A 73 2.55 -5.41 -10.71
N CYS A 74 3.73 -6.00 -10.78
CA CYS A 74 4.45 -6.14 -12.05
C CYS A 74 5.29 -7.42 -12.02
N THR A 75 5.53 -7.99 -13.19
CA THR A 75 6.29 -9.24 -13.33
C THR A 75 7.73 -9.14 -12.85
N ASN A 76 8.35 -7.94 -12.91
CA ASN A 76 9.73 -7.70 -12.49
C ASN A 76 9.87 -6.99 -11.14
N GLY A 77 8.78 -6.71 -10.43
CA GLY A 77 8.79 -5.80 -9.26
C GLY A 77 9.06 -6.43 -7.92
N TYR A 78 8.71 -7.68 -7.75
CA TYR A 78 8.84 -8.39 -6.48
C TYR A 78 8.95 -9.88 -6.72
N VAL A 79 10.10 -10.43 -6.37
CA VAL A 79 10.27 -11.88 -6.32
C VAL A 79 9.82 -12.31 -4.92
N PRO A 80 8.68 -13.01 -4.79
CA PRO A 80 8.20 -13.45 -3.50
C PRO A 80 9.16 -14.47 -2.88
N TYR A 81 9.24 -14.47 -1.54
CA TYR A 81 9.95 -15.52 -0.83
C TYR A 81 9.15 -16.83 -0.95
N GLY A 82 9.84 -17.90 -1.31
CA GLY A 82 9.27 -19.25 -1.38
C GLY A 82 10.12 -20.27 -0.61
N TRP A 83 9.48 -21.35 -0.21
CA TRP A 83 10.20 -22.51 0.33
C TRP A 83 10.88 -23.26 -0.83
N LYS A 84 12.18 -23.54 -0.69
CA LYS A 84 12.95 -24.37 -1.62
C LYS A 84 13.81 -25.35 -0.86
N TYR A 85 14.04 -26.52 -1.45
CA TYR A 85 15.02 -27.46 -0.94
C TYR A 85 16.45 -26.98 -1.23
N LYS A 86 17.45 -27.54 -0.49
CA LYS A 86 18.86 -27.10 -0.52
C LYS A 86 19.34 -27.21 -1.97
N ASP A 87 19.23 -27.62 -2.88
CA ASP A 87 19.80 -27.65 -4.25
C ASP A 87 18.76 -27.37 -5.32
N GLU A 88 17.61 -26.83 -4.93
CA GLU A 88 16.53 -26.44 -5.84
C GLU A 88 16.70 -24.98 -6.25
N TYR A 89 16.57 -24.72 -7.54
CA TYR A 89 16.58 -23.38 -8.11
C TYR A 89 15.19 -23.08 -8.68
N VAL A 90 14.48 -22.16 -8.04
CA VAL A 90 13.21 -21.64 -8.54
C VAL A 90 13.51 -20.35 -9.32
N TYR A 91 13.26 -20.36 -10.61
CA TYR A 91 13.45 -19.21 -11.48
C TYR A 91 12.09 -18.60 -11.83
N VAL A 92 12.02 -17.29 -11.75
CA VAL A 92 10.94 -16.50 -12.35
C VAL A 92 11.50 -15.93 -13.65
N PRO A 93 10.90 -16.20 -14.83
CA PRO A 93 11.38 -15.67 -16.08
C PRO A 93 11.41 -14.13 -16.05
N ALA A 94 12.50 -13.52 -16.48
CA ALA A 94 12.59 -12.08 -16.66
C ALA A 94 12.03 -11.71 -18.04
N GLU A 95 10.76 -11.42 -18.11
CA GLU A 95 10.13 -10.84 -19.32
C GLU A 95 10.11 -9.31 -19.28
N LYS A 96 9.72 -8.68 -20.39
CA LYS A 96 9.46 -7.23 -20.41
C LYS A 96 8.42 -6.91 -19.34
N ALA A 97 8.78 -6.01 -18.42
CA ALA A 97 7.95 -5.69 -17.26
C ALA A 97 6.55 -5.24 -17.67
N ALA A 98 5.58 -6.10 -17.46
CA ALA A 98 4.17 -5.72 -17.53
C ALA A 98 3.68 -5.27 -16.15
N ARG A 99 2.87 -4.22 -16.13
CA ARG A 99 2.39 -3.60 -14.90
C ARG A 99 0.88 -3.49 -14.89
N LEU A 100 0.26 -3.92 -13.80
CA LEU A 100 -1.14 -3.68 -13.52
C LEU A 100 -1.25 -2.69 -12.35
N ASN A 101 -1.82 -1.53 -12.61
CA ASN A 101 -2.10 -0.51 -11.61
C ASN A 101 -3.48 -0.79 -10.99
N ILE A 102 -3.60 -0.53 -9.72
CA ILE A 102 -4.77 -0.86 -8.90
C ILE A 102 -5.15 0.38 -8.09
N PHE A 103 -6.39 0.81 -8.20
CA PHE A 103 -7.02 1.75 -7.27
C PHE A 103 -8.01 0.98 -6.41
N VAL A 104 -7.96 1.19 -5.11
CA VAL A 104 -8.85 0.52 -4.17
C VAL A 104 -9.49 1.51 -3.21
N MET A 105 -10.72 1.20 -2.82
CA MET A 105 -11.39 1.73 -1.64
C MET A 105 -11.86 0.55 -0.80
N ILE A 106 -11.43 0.45 0.44
CA ILE A 106 -11.76 -0.66 1.32
C ILE A 106 -12.19 -0.16 2.70
N THR A 107 -13.21 -0.79 3.27
CA THR A 107 -13.62 -0.55 4.66
C THR A 107 -12.90 -1.53 5.60
N ARG A 108 -12.87 -1.22 6.90
CA ARG A 108 -12.38 -2.18 7.92
C ARG A 108 -13.26 -3.45 8.02
N ARG A 109 -14.46 -3.43 7.46
CA ARG A 109 -15.35 -4.59 7.32
C ARG A 109 -15.10 -5.41 6.06
N ASN A 110 -14.06 -5.07 5.29
CA ASN A 110 -13.70 -5.69 4.01
C ASN A 110 -14.71 -5.45 2.87
N GLU A 111 -15.53 -4.41 2.93
CA GLU A 111 -16.23 -3.96 1.73
C GLU A 111 -15.20 -3.37 0.76
N TYR A 112 -15.11 -3.96 -0.41
CA TYR A 112 -14.13 -3.60 -1.43
C TYR A 112 -14.82 -2.94 -2.62
N LYS A 113 -14.24 -1.84 -3.08
CA LYS A 113 -14.54 -1.18 -4.36
C LYS A 113 -13.21 -0.78 -5.00
N GLY A 114 -13.10 -0.89 -6.31
CA GLY A 114 -11.86 -0.52 -6.99
C GLY A 114 -11.86 -0.91 -8.46
N PHE A 115 -10.77 -0.57 -9.12
CA PHE A 115 -10.51 -0.96 -10.50
C PHE A 115 -9.04 -1.25 -10.72
N THR A 116 -8.77 -2.00 -11.77
CA THR A 116 -7.41 -2.27 -12.25
C THR A 116 -7.25 -1.74 -13.68
N THR A 117 -6.05 -1.33 -14.03
CA THR A 117 -5.73 -0.84 -15.37
C THR A 117 -4.24 -1.01 -15.67
N GLN A 118 -3.92 -1.29 -16.92
CA GLN A 118 -2.53 -1.28 -17.38
C GLN A 118 -2.00 0.14 -17.64
N GLU A 119 -2.90 1.10 -17.78
CA GLU A 119 -2.53 2.51 -17.91
C GLU A 119 -2.23 3.14 -16.55
N SER A 120 -1.50 4.25 -16.53
CA SER A 120 -1.25 5.01 -15.32
C SER A 120 -2.55 5.53 -14.69
N ILE A 121 -2.70 5.36 -13.39
CA ILE A 121 -3.76 5.99 -12.62
C ILE A 121 -3.39 7.46 -12.47
N ASN A 122 -4.30 8.32 -12.89
CA ASN A 122 -4.18 9.77 -12.79
C ASN A 122 -5.44 10.35 -12.14
N ALA A 123 -5.38 11.63 -11.80
CA ALA A 123 -6.48 12.31 -11.12
C ALA A 123 -7.82 12.21 -11.87
N ASN A 124 -7.82 12.19 -13.20
CA ASN A 124 -9.06 12.07 -13.96
C ASN A 124 -9.73 10.70 -13.75
N LYS A 125 -8.97 9.61 -13.79
CA LYS A 125 -9.49 8.26 -13.54
C LYS A 125 -10.04 8.11 -12.12
N VAL A 126 -9.37 8.71 -11.13
CA VAL A 126 -9.86 8.71 -9.74
C VAL A 126 -11.17 9.50 -9.64
N VAL A 127 -11.22 10.69 -10.26
CA VAL A 127 -12.44 11.52 -10.32
C VAL A 127 -13.59 10.77 -10.98
N GLU A 128 -13.36 10.19 -12.15
CA GLU A 128 -14.38 9.42 -12.89
C GLU A 128 -14.91 8.25 -12.04
N TYR A 129 -14.02 7.57 -11.34
CA TYR A 129 -14.41 6.46 -10.47
C TYR A 129 -15.22 6.93 -9.24
N LEU A 130 -14.79 8.01 -8.58
CA LEU A 130 -15.54 8.59 -7.45
C LEU A 130 -16.89 9.14 -7.89
N ASP A 131 -16.96 9.72 -9.08
CA ASP A 131 -18.20 10.21 -9.66
C ASP A 131 -19.19 9.07 -9.94
N LEU A 132 -18.73 8.00 -10.60
CA LEU A 132 -19.53 6.78 -10.78
C LEU A 132 -19.99 6.18 -9.44
N MET A 133 -19.12 6.14 -8.45
CA MET A 133 -19.46 5.65 -7.11
C MET A 133 -20.53 6.53 -6.45
N SER A 134 -20.49 7.83 -6.67
CA SER A 134 -21.40 8.80 -6.05
C SER A 134 -22.87 8.48 -6.34
N PHE A 135 -23.19 7.99 -7.53
CA PHE A 135 -24.55 7.55 -7.89
C PHE A 135 -25.05 6.33 -7.09
N SER A 136 -24.15 5.58 -6.48
CA SER A 136 -24.48 4.41 -5.66
C SER A 136 -24.56 4.71 -4.16
N VAL A 137 -24.31 5.95 -3.75
CA VAL A 137 -24.32 6.37 -2.35
C VAL A 137 -25.75 6.39 -1.81
N LYS A 138 -26.04 5.51 -0.86
CA LYS A 138 -27.35 5.44 -0.17
C LYS A 138 -27.27 5.95 1.27
N LYS A 139 -26.08 6.11 1.79
CA LYS A 139 -25.76 6.51 3.15
C LYS A 139 -24.55 7.43 3.13
N LYS A 140 -24.42 8.32 4.10
CA LYS A 140 -23.23 9.17 4.23
C LYS A 140 -21.97 8.32 4.15
N THR A 141 -21.16 8.59 3.14
CA THR A 141 -19.95 7.86 2.83
C THR A 141 -18.76 8.80 2.86
N VAL A 142 -17.73 8.44 3.59
CA VAL A 142 -16.47 9.18 3.65
C VAL A 142 -15.38 8.36 2.99
N VAL A 143 -14.66 8.96 2.05
CA VAL A 143 -13.49 8.35 1.42
C VAL A 143 -12.24 9.04 1.96
N VAL A 144 -11.42 8.28 2.67
CA VAL A 144 -10.12 8.70 3.18
C VAL A 144 -9.10 8.54 2.07
N LEU A 145 -8.43 9.61 1.71
CA LEU A 145 -7.41 9.67 0.66
C LEU A 145 -6.08 10.10 1.27
N ASP A 146 -4.98 9.64 0.71
CA ASP A 146 -3.70 10.25 1.03
C ASP A 146 -3.62 11.70 0.49
N ASN A 147 -2.57 12.40 0.87
CA ASN A 147 -2.40 13.79 0.45
C ASN A 147 -1.59 13.93 -0.85
N ALA A 148 -1.64 12.94 -1.73
CA ALA A 148 -0.98 13.00 -3.03
C ALA A 148 -1.53 14.12 -3.92
N SER A 149 -0.69 14.66 -4.80
CA SER A 149 -1.09 15.73 -5.73
C SER A 149 -2.24 15.32 -6.65
N VAL A 150 -2.33 14.04 -6.98
CA VAL A 150 -3.41 13.44 -7.78
C VAL A 150 -4.78 13.71 -7.14
N HIS A 151 -4.87 13.63 -5.81
CA HIS A 151 -6.11 13.82 -5.06
C HIS A 151 -6.46 15.29 -4.78
N ARG A 152 -5.62 16.24 -5.22
CA ARG A 152 -5.83 17.69 -5.05
C ARG A 152 -6.12 18.43 -6.36
N ASN A 153 -6.57 17.71 -7.37
CA ASN A 153 -6.88 18.26 -8.69
C ASN A 153 -8.03 19.28 -8.64
N ARG A 154 -8.03 20.21 -9.60
CA ARG A 154 -9.09 21.20 -9.80
C ARG A 154 -10.45 20.56 -9.97
N LYS A 155 -10.57 19.49 -10.76
CA LYS A 155 -11.84 18.76 -10.96
C LYS A 155 -12.44 18.21 -9.66
N ILE A 156 -11.60 17.70 -8.75
CA ILE A 156 -12.07 17.24 -7.42
C ILE A 156 -12.66 18.42 -6.64
N LYS A 157 -12.05 19.59 -6.70
CA LYS A 157 -12.59 20.79 -6.03
C LYS A 157 -13.91 21.25 -6.61
N GLU A 158 -14.09 21.13 -7.93
CA GLU A 158 -15.30 21.50 -8.63
C GLU A 158 -16.46 20.54 -8.31
N LEU A 159 -16.19 19.23 -8.28
CA LEU A 159 -17.21 18.20 -8.03
C LEU A 159 -17.49 17.98 -6.54
N ARG A 160 -16.60 18.41 -5.66
CA ARG A 160 -16.67 18.16 -4.22
C ARG A 160 -18.04 18.56 -3.63
N LYS A 161 -18.54 19.74 -3.98
CA LYS A 161 -19.84 20.22 -3.47
C LYS A 161 -20.99 19.32 -3.94
N ILE A 162 -20.96 18.90 -5.19
CA ILE A 162 -21.96 18.00 -5.76
C ILE A 162 -21.93 16.65 -5.01
N TRP A 163 -20.75 16.11 -4.77
CA TRP A 163 -20.60 14.86 -4.01
C TRP A 163 -21.06 14.99 -2.56
N GLU A 164 -20.73 16.10 -1.90
CA GLU A 164 -21.18 16.38 -0.52
C GLU A 164 -22.70 16.48 -0.42
N ASP A 165 -23.37 17.09 -1.41
CA ASP A 165 -24.84 17.21 -1.48
C ASP A 165 -25.54 15.83 -1.61
N ILE A 166 -24.89 14.86 -2.21
CA ILE A 166 -25.39 13.48 -2.34
C ILE A 166 -24.87 12.55 -1.26
N GLY A 167 -24.09 13.07 -0.28
CA GLY A 167 -23.61 12.32 0.88
C GLY A 167 -22.27 11.64 0.71
N LEU A 168 -21.47 11.99 -0.31
CA LEU A 168 -20.09 11.53 -0.50
C LEU A 168 -19.11 12.61 -0.07
N PHE A 169 -18.29 12.30 0.94
CA PHE A 169 -17.33 13.22 1.53
C PHE A 169 -15.91 12.72 1.34
N LEU A 170 -14.96 13.64 1.15
CA LEU A 170 -13.53 13.32 1.06
C LEU A 170 -12.78 13.80 2.30
N PHE A 171 -12.01 12.92 2.90
CA PHE A 171 -11.11 13.23 4.01
C PHE A 171 -9.66 12.97 3.60
N TYR A 172 -8.80 13.97 3.74
CA TYR A 172 -7.38 13.85 3.39
C TYR A 172 -6.54 13.59 4.62
N LEU A 173 -5.73 12.53 4.56
CA LEU A 173 -4.72 12.23 5.57
C LEU A 173 -3.64 13.32 5.62
N PRO A 174 -2.89 13.41 6.74
CA PRO A 174 -1.70 14.25 6.78
C PRO A 174 -0.67 13.76 5.75
N PRO A 175 0.18 14.64 5.22
CA PRO A 175 1.27 14.21 4.35
C PRO A 175 2.16 13.16 5.01
N TYR A 176 2.64 12.19 4.24
CA TYR A 176 3.60 11.18 4.68
C TYR A 176 3.15 10.32 5.88
N SER A 177 1.87 9.99 5.97
CA SER A 177 1.28 9.22 7.07
C SER A 177 0.61 7.91 6.59
N PRO A 178 1.33 7.00 5.92
CA PRO A 178 0.76 5.75 5.41
C PRO A 178 0.26 4.83 6.54
N GLU A 179 0.81 4.97 7.76
CA GLU A 179 0.38 4.21 8.93
C GLU A 179 -1.08 4.50 9.34
N LEU A 180 -1.65 5.62 8.89
CA LEU A 180 -3.05 5.97 9.10
C LEU A 180 -3.97 5.41 8.01
N ASN A 181 -3.42 4.76 6.96
CA ASN A 181 -4.20 4.18 5.87
C ASN A 181 -4.21 2.64 5.93
N PRO A 182 -5.29 2.01 6.42
CA PRO A 182 -5.42 0.55 6.44
C PRO A 182 -5.32 -0.14 5.08
N ALA A 183 -5.54 0.56 3.97
CA ALA A 183 -5.37 0.01 2.62
C ALA A 183 -3.93 -0.49 2.37
N GLU A 184 -2.93 0.06 3.06
CA GLU A 184 -1.55 -0.44 3.04
C GLU A 184 -1.42 -1.90 3.52
N ILE A 185 -2.33 -2.32 4.42
CA ILE A 185 -2.38 -3.71 4.90
C ILE A 185 -2.87 -4.64 3.78
N LEU A 186 -3.86 -4.19 2.99
CA LEU A 186 -4.34 -4.95 1.83
C LEU A 186 -3.19 -5.22 0.85
N TRP A 187 -2.36 -4.22 0.54
CA TRP A 187 -1.23 -4.41 -0.37
C TRP A 187 -0.22 -5.42 0.14
N ARG A 188 0.07 -5.38 1.43
CA ARG A 188 0.96 -6.36 2.06
C ARG A 188 0.38 -7.76 1.99
N VAL A 189 -0.91 -7.93 2.26
CA VAL A 189 -1.58 -9.22 2.23
C VAL A 189 -1.68 -9.74 0.81
N LEU A 190 -2.10 -8.92 -0.15
CA LEU A 190 -2.15 -9.26 -1.57
C LEU A 190 -0.80 -9.78 -2.07
N LYS A 191 0.26 -8.97 -1.89
CA LYS A 191 1.58 -9.27 -2.47
C LYS A 191 2.36 -10.36 -1.73
N CYS A 192 2.10 -10.59 -0.43
CA CYS A 192 2.87 -11.52 0.38
C CYS A 192 2.13 -12.82 0.71
N LYS A 193 0.81 -12.87 0.55
CA LYS A 193 0.01 -14.02 0.97
C LYS A 193 -0.92 -14.56 -0.11
N TRP A 194 -1.53 -13.68 -0.92
CA TRP A 194 -2.54 -14.10 -1.90
C TRP A 194 -1.95 -14.36 -3.27
N LEU A 195 -0.87 -13.67 -3.63
CA LEU A 195 -0.12 -13.95 -4.85
C LEU A 195 1.02 -14.91 -4.54
N SER A 196 1.12 -15.97 -5.33
CA SER A 196 2.16 -16.99 -5.24
C SER A 196 3.28 -16.74 -6.26
N PRO A 197 4.48 -17.32 -6.10
CA PRO A 197 5.55 -17.19 -7.08
C PRO A 197 5.15 -17.56 -8.50
N VAL A 198 4.30 -18.57 -8.66
CA VAL A 198 3.87 -19.03 -9.98
C VAL A 198 3.00 -18.00 -10.71
N ASP A 199 2.29 -17.12 -9.98
CA ASP A 199 1.48 -16.07 -10.59
C ASP A 199 2.34 -15.02 -11.31
N TYR A 200 3.61 -14.89 -10.93
CA TYR A 200 4.56 -13.93 -11.53
C TYR A 200 5.24 -14.46 -12.80
N THR A 201 4.92 -15.67 -13.26
CA THR A 201 5.57 -16.27 -14.43
C THR A 201 5.23 -15.59 -15.74
N THR A 202 4.01 -15.08 -15.87
CA THR A 202 3.56 -14.29 -17.02
C THR A 202 2.73 -13.10 -16.57
N SER A 203 2.59 -12.09 -17.44
CA SER A 203 1.71 -10.94 -17.18
C SER A 203 0.25 -11.38 -17.02
N ASP A 204 -0.20 -12.29 -17.85
CA ASP A 204 -1.59 -12.74 -17.85
C ASP A 204 -1.94 -13.51 -16.58
N SER A 205 -1.05 -14.41 -16.12
CA SER A 205 -1.26 -15.13 -14.87
C SER A 205 -1.27 -14.17 -13.67
N LEU A 206 -0.34 -13.19 -13.64
CA LEU A 206 -0.28 -12.20 -12.56
C LEU A 206 -1.53 -11.32 -12.53
N PHE A 207 -1.99 -10.85 -13.69
CA PHE A 207 -3.16 -9.99 -13.78
C PHE A 207 -4.45 -10.75 -13.42
N TYR A 208 -4.58 -11.99 -13.90
CA TYR A 208 -5.69 -12.86 -13.55
C TYR A 208 -5.73 -13.16 -12.05
N ALA A 209 -4.61 -13.61 -11.46
CA ALA A 209 -4.52 -13.89 -10.03
C ALA A 209 -4.81 -12.67 -9.17
N THR A 210 -4.27 -11.49 -9.57
CA THR A 210 -4.52 -10.23 -8.88
C THR A 210 -6.01 -9.85 -8.91
N ASN A 211 -6.63 -9.87 -10.09
CA ASN A 211 -8.05 -9.54 -10.24
C ASN A 211 -8.96 -10.52 -9.48
N SER A 212 -8.63 -11.81 -9.53
CA SER A 212 -9.36 -12.87 -8.81
C SER A 212 -9.26 -12.68 -7.30
N ALA A 213 -8.06 -12.37 -6.78
CA ALA A 213 -7.87 -12.09 -5.36
C ALA A 213 -8.65 -10.86 -4.92
N LEU A 214 -8.59 -9.76 -5.68
CA LEU A 214 -9.32 -8.53 -5.36
C LEU A 214 -10.84 -8.74 -5.42
N ALA A 215 -11.36 -9.48 -6.38
CA ALA A 215 -12.78 -9.81 -6.49
C ALA A 215 -13.27 -10.70 -5.33
N ALA A 216 -12.38 -11.48 -4.71
CA ALA A 216 -12.70 -12.34 -3.57
C ALA A 216 -12.67 -11.61 -2.22
N VAL A 217 -12.21 -10.35 -2.18
CA VAL A 217 -12.14 -9.55 -0.94
C VAL A 217 -13.56 -9.33 -0.39
N GLY A 218 -13.69 -9.53 0.91
CA GLY A 218 -14.97 -9.40 1.62
C GLY A 218 -15.82 -10.65 1.64
N ASN A 219 -15.62 -11.54 0.68
CA ASN A 219 -16.31 -12.85 0.61
C ASN A 219 -15.41 -13.97 1.14
N ILE A 220 -14.53 -14.46 0.27
CA ILE A 220 -13.61 -15.59 0.55
C ILE A 220 -12.35 -15.08 1.24
N LEU A 221 -11.80 -13.97 0.76
CA LEU A 221 -10.58 -13.36 1.27
C LEU A 221 -10.91 -12.18 2.19
N LYS A 222 -10.27 -12.16 3.36
CA LYS A 222 -10.43 -11.08 4.32
C LYS A 222 -9.08 -10.52 4.77
N VAL A 223 -9.02 -9.21 4.84
CA VAL A 223 -7.91 -8.49 5.46
C VAL A 223 -8.19 -8.37 6.94
N ASN A 224 -7.26 -8.82 7.78
CA ASN A 224 -7.35 -8.61 9.22
C ASN A 224 -6.67 -7.29 9.57
N TYR A 225 -7.46 -6.37 10.10
CA TYR A 225 -7.03 -5.03 10.53
C TYR A 225 -6.72 -4.96 12.03
N SER A 226 -6.89 -6.06 12.77
CA SER A 226 -6.44 -6.13 14.19
C SER A 226 -4.91 -6.10 14.21
N LEU A 227 -4.35 -5.12 14.87
CA LEU A 227 -2.93 -5.03 15.23
C LEU A 227 -2.70 -5.72 16.57
#